data_8f7958085170361d1f72412f652f1b6a
#
_entry.id   8f7958085170361d1f72412f652f1b6a
#
_cell.length_a   1.000
_cell.length_b   1.000
_cell.length_c   1.000
_cell.angle_alpha   90.00
_cell.angle_beta   90.00
_cell.angle_gamma   90.00
#
_symmetry.space_group_name_H-M   'P 1'
#
loop_
_entity.id
_entity.type
_entity.pdbx_description
1 polymer ?
#
loop_
_entity_poly.entity_id
_entity_poly.type
_entity_poly.pdbx_seq_one_letter_code
_entity_poly.pdbx_strand_id
1 'polypeptide(L)'
;YAVALISLEVVLWGLISLLRTMFAQDVLFPTADTLAQALALILVGVPIFLVHWLWAQRAAASDSEEQTATVRAVFFYLALLFTLVPVVQNFLALIDRAFIETVRLDRSSALFGGSQTWIDNLIAILMNGVAAAYLWNTLRASWLNLTDRENFADVRRLYRYVWLVYGLLMVVFGAQQVLRFLFFIPEATILGASGREMVINGIALLLVGAPVWLYTWKTCQDALAEPLEAASNLRLGVLYLLSLSGVVVVLASAGVVLDVLFRLFLGETVGLERFLQQVSTPISLGIPL
;
A
#
# COMPACT_ATOMS: atom_id res chain seq x y z
N TYR A 1 9.00 11.96 19.41
CA TYR A 1 8.86 11.04 18.27
C TYR A 1 7.78 11.48 17.29
N ALA A 2 6.58 11.87 17.72
CA ALA A 2 5.52 12.29 16.80
C ALA A 2 5.94 13.48 15.93
N VAL A 3 6.56 14.50 16.52
CA VAL A 3 7.08 15.67 15.78
C VAL A 3 8.18 15.25 14.80
N ALA A 4 9.08 14.35 15.21
CA ALA A 4 10.11 13.81 14.31
C ALA A 4 9.51 13.05 13.13
N LEU A 5 8.45 12.27 13.35
CA LEU A 5 7.75 11.54 12.28
C LEU A 5 7.10 12.51 11.30
N ILE A 6 6.29 13.45 11.79
CA ILE A 6 5.60 14.42 10.95
C ILE A 6 6.60 15.28 10.16
N SER A 7 7.66 15.77 10.81
CA SER A 7 8.66 16.59 10.14
C SER A 7 9.47 15.80 9.10
N LEU A 8 9.72 14.51 9.32
CA LEU A 8 10.33 13.62 8.32
C LEU A 8 9.48 13.57 7.05
N GLU A 9 8.18 13.34 7.21
CA GLU A 9 7.24 13.30 6.07
C GLU A 9 7.19 14.64 5.33
N VAL A 10 7.14 15.76 6.07
CA VAL A 10 7.18 17.11 5.49
C VAL A 10 8.45 17.32 4.67
N VAL A 11 9.61 16.89 5.18
CA VAL A 11 10.89 16.97 4.47
C VAL A 11 10.88 16.12 3.21
N LEU A 12 10.41 14.88 3.31
CA LEU A 12 10.33 13.97 2.15
C LEU A 12 9.41 14.53 1.06
N TRP A 13 8.24 15.04 1.43
CA TRP A 13 7.31 15.67 0.50
C TRP A 13 7.93 16.90 -0.16
N GLY A 14 8.60 17.75 0.61
CA GLY A 14 9.32 18.93 0.11
C GLY A 14 10.41 18.53 -0.90
N LEU A 15 11.25 17.55 -0.55
CA LEU A 15 12.33 17.06 -1.42
C LEU A 15 11.79 16.41 -2.70
N ILE A 16 10.77 15.55 -2.58
CA ILE A 16 10.13 14.91 -3.74
C ILE A 16 9.51 15.98 -4.66
N SER A 17 8.79 16.95 -4.09
CA SER A 17 8.20 18.04 -4.85
C SER A 17 9.27 18.89 -5.56
N LEU A 18 10.34 19.23 -4.88
CA LEU A 18 11.47 19.98 -5.44
C LEU A 18 12.09 19.24 -6.62
N LEU A 19 12.41 17.95 -6.44
CA LEU A 19 13.03 17.14 -7.50
C LEU A 19 12.08 16.96 -8.68
N ARG A 20 10.80 16.68 -8.45
CA ARG A 20 9.79 16.60 -9.51
C ARG A 20 9.73 17.89 -10.31
N THR A 21 9.75 19.04 -9.64
CA THR A 21 9.74 20.35 -10.30
C THR A 21 11.01 20.59 -11.14
N MET A 22 12.17 20.12 -10.67
CA MET A 22 13.44 20.23 -11.41
C MET A 22 13.52 19.32 -12.62
N PHE A 23 12.88 18.14 -12.58
CA PHE A 23 12.91 17.13 -13.66
C PHE A 23 11.62 17.08 -14.48
N ALA A 24 10.66 17.99 -14.25
CA ALA A 24 9.44 18.08 -15.04
C ALA A 24 9.75 18.35 -16.50
N GLN A 25 9.33 17.43 -17.39
CA GLN A 25 9.59 17.54 -18.84
C GLN A 25 8.50 18.31 -19.57
N ASP A 26 7.29 18.38 -19.00
CA ASP A 26 6.10 18.91 -19.67
C ASP A 26 5.81 20.38 -19.33
N VAL A 27 6.57 20.99 -18.42
CA VAL A 27 6.39 22.39 -18.00
C VAL A 27 7.62 23.19 -18.36
N LEU A 28 7.49 24.10 -19.31
CA LEU A 28 8.59 24.97 -19.76
C LEU A 28 9.18 25.82 -18.62
N PHE A 29 8.42 26.09 -17.58
CA PHE A 29 8.91 26.72 -16.34
C PHE A 29 8.14 26.18 -15.13
N PRO A 30 8.84 25.74 -14.05
CA PRO A 30 8.19 25.46 -12.77
C PRO A 30 7.47 26.73 -12.30
N THR A 31 6.23 26.59 -11.83
CA THR A 31 5.55 27.74 -11.25
C THR A 31 6.31 28.19 -10.00
N ALA A 32 6.53 29.50 -9.83
CA ALA A 32 7.24 30.04 -8.67
C ALA A 32 6.61 29.56 -7.35
N ASP A 33 5.28 29.34 -7.36
CA ASP A 33 4.54 28.86 -6.21
C ASP A 33 4.91 27.42 -5.80
N THR A 34 5.01 26.49 -6.74
CA THR A 34 5.38 25.09 -6.43
C THR A 34 6.80 24.98 -5.90
N LEU A 35 7.74 25.77 -6.47
CA LEU A 35 9.10 25.83 -6.00
C LEU A 35 9.19 26.47 -4.60
N ALA A 36 8.49 27.60 -4.39
CA ALA A 36 8.45 28.27 -3.10
C ALA A 36 7.86 27.36 -2.01
N GLN A 37 6.79 26.64 -2.31
CA GLN A 37 6.20 25.70 -1.38
C GLN A 37 7.16 24.54 -1.02
N ALA A 38 7.81 23.94 -2.02
CA ALA A 38 8.78 22.87 -1.79
C ALA A 38 9.95 23.34 -0.90
N LEU A 39 10.52 24.53 -1.20
CA LEU A 39 11.58 25.12 -0.40
C LEU A 39 11.13 25.45 1.01
N ALA A 40 9.92 25.99 1.20
CA ALA A 40 9.37 26.28 2.52
C ALA A 40 9.23 25.02 3.37
N LEU A 41 8.73 23.92 2.80
CA LEU A 41 8.63 22.62 3.49
C LEU A 41 10.01 22.11 3.94
N ILE A 42 11.03 22.24 3.08
CA ILE A 42 12.40 21.80 3.40
C ILE A 42 13.01 22.71 4.48
N LEU A 43 12.94 24.03 4.30
CA LEU A 43 13.56 25.00 5.22
C LEU A 43 12.96 24.94 6.63
N VAL A 44 11.68 24.65 6.74
CA VAL A 44 10.99 24.49 8.03
C VAL A 44 11.14 23.06 8.55
N GLY A 45 10.93 22.06 7.70
CA GLY A 45 10.91 20.66 8.08
C GLY A 45 12.28 20.13 8.53
N VAL A 46 13.36 20.46 7.81
CA VAL A 46 14.71 19.96 8.12
C VAL A 46 15.19 20.35 9.51
N PRO A 47 15.17 21.64 9.93
CA PRO A 47 15.58 22.00 11.28
C PRO A 47 14.74 21.32 12.37
N ILE A 48 13.42 21.26 12.19
CA ILE A 48 12.52 20.63 13.16
C ILE A 48 12.84 19.13 13.26
N PHE A 49 12.99 18.44 12.12
CA PHE A 49 13.36 17.04 12.10
C PHE A 49 14.70 16.78 12.79
N LEU A 50 15.74 17.52 12.41
CA LEU A 50 17.09 17.32 12.95
C LEU A 50 17.14 17.54 14.48
N VAL A 51 16.52 18.60 14.97
CA VAL A 51 16.47 18.87 16.41
C VAL A 51 15.80 17.72 17.17
N HIS A 52 14.61 17.30 16.76
CA HIS A 52 13.86 16.25 17.45
C HIS A 52 14.50 14.86 17.28
N TRP A 53 15.04 14.59 16.10
CA TRP A 53 15.73 13.33 15.81
C TRP A 53 17.02 13.19 16.62
N LEU A 54 17.88 14.22 16.60
CA LEU A 54 19.12 14.20 17.35
C LEU A 54 18.87 14.15 18.86
N TRP A 55 17.85 14.84 19.32
CA TRP A 55 17.46 14.79 20.73
C TRP A 55 16.97 13.38 21.11
N ALA A 56 16.10 12.78 20.33
CA ALA A 56 15.62 11.41 20.54
C ALA A 56 16.77 10.38 20.53
N GLN A 57 17.76 10.53 19.63
CA GLN A 57 18.93 9.65 19.59
C GLN A 57 19.84 9.85 20.82
N ARG A 58 20.03 11.08 21.29
CA ARG A 58 20.82 11.36 22.50
C ARG A 58 20.13 10.82 23.76
N ALA A 59 18.84 11.01 23.89
CA ALA A 59 18.04 10.46 25.00
C ALA A 59 18.19 8.92 25.06
N ALA A 60 18.01 8.25 23.95
CA ALA A 60 18.17 6.82 23.88
C ALA A 60 19.62 6.32 24.09
N ALA A 61 20.63 7.15 23.84
CA ALA A 61 22.02 6.80 24.12
C ALA A 61 22.37 6.91 25.61
N SER A 62 21.65 7.75 26.37
CA SER A 62 21.93 8.02 27.80
C SER A 62 20.98 7.25 28.73
N ASP A 63 19.84 6.77 28.26
CA ASP A 63 18.80 6.14 29.06
C ASP A 63 18.36 4.80 28.47
N SER A 64 18.49 3.74 29.27
CA SER A 64 18.10 2.38 28.88
C SER A 64 16.57 2.22 28.84
N GLU A 65 15.80 2.95 29.63
CA GLU A 65 14.34 2.92 29.58
C GLU A 65 13.84 3.53 28.26
N GLU A 66 14.47 4.63 27.82
CA GLU A 66 14.17 5.24 26.53
C GLU A 66 14.54 4.32 25.35
N GLN A 67 15.63 3.56 25.47
CA GLN A 67 16.01 2.59 24.43
C GLN A 67 14.94 1.53 24.20
N THR A 68 14.32 1.02 25.27
CA THR A 68 13.33 -0.06 25.24
C THR A 68 11.89 0.46 25.13
N ALA A 69 11.70 1.79 25.11
CA ALA A 69 10.38 2.41 25.11
C ALA A 69 9.52 2.00 23.89
N THR A 70 8.28 1.59 24.16
CA THR A 70 7.28 1.24 23.10
C THR A 70 7.09 2.39 22.11
N VAL A 71 7.09 3.64 22.57
CA VAL A 71 6.93 4.83 21.70
C VAL A 71 8.04 4.93 20.67
N ARG A 72 9.27 4.57 21.03
CA ARG A 72 10.40 4.50 20.11
C ARG A 72 10.22 3.40 19.07
N ALA A 73 9.76 2.22 19.49
CA ALA A 73 9.44 1.12 18.58
C ALA A 73 8.36 1.54 17.59
N VAL A 74 7.27 2.11 18.08
CA VAL A 74 6.15 2.63 17.26
C VAL A 74 6.65 3.64 16.24
N PHE A 75 7.50 4.60 16.66
CA PHE A 75 8.09 5.58 15.76
C PHE A 75 8.82 4.90 14.57
N PHE A 76 9.75 3.98 14.85
CA PHE A 76 10.52 3.32 13.79
C PHE A 76 9.63 2.54 12.82
N TYR A 77 8.70 1.75 13.33
CA TYR A 77 7.83 0.93 12.47
C TYR A 77 6.81 1.76 11.71
N LEU A 78 6.28 2.85 12.28
CA LEU A 78 5.44 3.80 11.55
C LEU A 78 6.24 4.55 10.48
N ALA A 79 7.44 5.05 10.80
CA ALA A 79 8.29 5.73 9.83
C ALA A 79 8.67 4.80 8.67
N LEU A 80 8.93 3.51 8.93
CA LEU A 80 9.13 2.51 7.89
C LEU A 80 7.86 2.26 7.06
N LEU A 81 6.67 2.25 7.65
CA LEU A 81 5.41 2.15 6.91
C LEU A 81 5.21 3.36 5.98
N PHE A 82 5.36 4.58 6.54
CA PHE A 82 5.15 5.81 5.79
C PHE A 82 6.16 6.00 4.65
N THR A 83 7.35 5.43 4.76
CA THR A 83 8.34 5.46 3.68
C THR A 83 8.18 4.30 2.69
N LEU A 84 7.93 3.07 3.15
CA LEU A 84 7.86 1.90 2.28
C LEU A 84 6.53 1.76 1.52
N VAL A 85 5.40 2.20 2.10
CA VAL A 85 4.11 2.19 1.37
C VAL A 85 4.19 3.05 0.11
N PRO A 86 4.69 4.31 0.14
CA PRO A 86 4.92 5.08 -1.08
C PRO A 86 5.86 4.41 -2.08
N VAL A 87 6.90 3.70 -1.63
CA VAL A 87 7.78 2.93 -2.52
C VAL A 87 6.98 1.88 -3.29
N VAL A 88 6.17 1.07 -2.59
CA VAL A 88 5.34 0.02 -3.21
C VAL A 88 4.30 0.62 -4.15
N GLN A 89 3.63 1.71 -3.75
CA GLN A 89 2.60 2.38 -4.56
C GLN A 89 3.19 3.02 -5.83
N ASN A 90 4.34 3.67 -5.73
CA ASN A 90 4.98 4.26 -6.91
C ASN A 90 5.58 3.17 -7.83
N PHE A 91 6.03 2.05 -7.27
CA PHE A 91 6.45 0.89 -8.06
C PHE A 91 5.26 0.26 -8.80
N LEU A 92 4.11 0.12 -8.13
CA LEU A 92 2.86 -0.30 -8.76
C LEU A 92 2.46 0.65 -9.90
N ALA A 93 2.53 1.96 -9.66
CA ALA A 93 2.22 2.96 -10.67
C ALA A 93 3.16 2.89 -11.89
N LEU A 94 4.45 2.55 -11.70
CA LEU A 94 5.39 2.32 -12.80
C LEU A 94 4.99 1.11 -13.65
N ILE A 95 4.68 -0.02 -13.01
CA ILE A 95 4.28 -1.25 -13.71
C ILE A 95 2.97 -1.04 -14.46
N ASP A 96 1.98 -0.46 -13.80
CA ASP A 96 0.68 -0.17 -14.38
C ASP A 96 0.81 0.72 -15.62
N ARG A 97 1.59 1.78 -15.52
CA ARG A 97 1.86 2.69 -16.63
C ARG A 97 2.59 2.00 -17.78
N ALA A 98 3.58 1.16 -17.50
CA ALA A 98 4.30 0.42 -18.53
C ALA A 98 3.34 -0.49 -19.33
N PHE A 99 2.36 -1.11 -18.67
CA PHE A 99 1.33 -1.89 -19.35
C PHE A 99 0.37 -1.01 -20.16
N ILE A 100 -0.12 0.10 -19.59
CA ILE A 100 -1.02 1.04 -20.28
C ILE A 100 -0.38 1.57 -21.55
N GLU A 101 0.89 1.97 -21.50
CA GLU A 101 1.64 2.46 -22.67
C GLU A 101 1.87 1.33 -23.71
N THR A 102 2.17 0.11 -23.26
CA THR A 102 2.35 -1.05 -24.15
C THR A 102 1.09 -1.40 -24.92
N VAL A 103 -0.06 -1.33 -24.26
CA VAL A 103 -1.38 -1.64 -24.85
C VAL A 103 -2.00 -0.41 -25.54
N ARG A 104 -1.35 0.74 -25.47
CA ARG A 104 -1.79 2.02 -26.05
C ARG A 104 -3.15 2.50 -25.53
N LEU A 105 -3.36 2.36 -24.23
CA LEU A 105 -4.50 2.95 -23.53
C LEU A 105 -4.22 4.39 -23.12
N ASP A 106 -5.28 5.13 -22.80
CA ASP A 106 -5.15 6.47 -22.27
C ASP A 106 -4.51 6.47 -20.89
N ARG A 107 -3.63 7.42 -20.62
CA ARG A 107 -2.97 7.57 -19.31
C ARG A 107 -3.95 7.85 -18.16
N SER A 108 -5.13 8.37 -18.46
CA SER A 108 -6.21 8.57 -17.47
C SER A 108 -6.70 7.27 -16.86
N SER A 109 -6.43 6.13 -17.52
CA SER A 109 -6.80 4.78 -17.07
C SER A 109 -5.90 4.20 -15.97
N ALA A 110 -4.80 4.88 -15.63
CA ALA A 110 -3.86 4.42 -14.63
C ALA A 110 -4.47 4.39 -13.22
N LEU A 111 -4.16 3.35 -12.45
CA LEU A 111 -4.62 3.16 -11.06
C LEU A 111 -4.30 4.35 -10.16
N PHE A 112 -3.11 4.93 -10.32
CA PHE A 112 -2.64 6.05 -9.52
C PHE A 112 -1.98 7.12 -10.40
N GLY A 113 -2.40 8.37 -10.22
CA GLY A 113 -1.69 9.51 -10.74
C GLY A 113 -1.51 9.52 -12.25
N GLY A 114 -2.59 9.47 -13.03
CA GLY A 114 -2.52 9.55 -14.49
C GLY A 114 -1.73 10.76 -15.03
N SER A 115 -1.63 11.82 -14.23
CA SER A 115 -0.82 13.02 -14.52
C SER A 115 0.67 12.88 -14.16
N GLN A 116 1.08 11.89 -13.36
CA GLN A 116 2.48 11.70 -12.98
C GLN A 116 3.26 11.07 -14.14
N THR A 117 4.55 11.39 -14.23
CA THR A 117 5.47 10.76 -15.17
C THR A 117 6.21 9.58 -14.53
N TRP A 118 6.88 8.75 -15.32
CA TRP A 118 7.72 7.68 -14.80
C TRP A 118 8.89 8.23 -13.95
N ILE A 119 9.39 9.42 -14.28
CA ILE A 119 10.42 10.13 -13.50
C ILE A 119 9.89 10.50 -12.13
N ASP A 120 8.66 10.99 -12.05
CA ASP A 120 8.02 11.34 -10.78
C ASP A 120 7.92 10.16 -9.82
N ASN A 121 7.59 8.98 -10.37
CA ASN A 121 7.52 7.75 -9.58
C ASN A 121 8.92 7.26 -9.16
N LEU A 122 9.93 7.36 -10.05
CA LEU A 122 11.31 7.02 -9.68
C LEU A 122 11.86 7.93 -8.59
N ILE A 123 11.62 9.24 -8.66
CA ILE A 123 12.02 10.18 -7.61
C ILE A 123 11.39 9.79 -6.28
N ALA A 124 10.08 9.49 -6.27
CA ALA A 124 9.40 9.09 -5.06
C ALA A 124 9.94 7.77 -4.47
N ILE A 125 10.21 6.77 -5.33
CA ILE A 125 10.82 5.50 -4.92
C ILE A 125 12.21 5.73 -4.33
N LEU A 126 13.06 6.51 -4.97
CA LEU A 126 14.43 6.75 -4.52
C LEU A 126 14.45 7.50 -3.19
N MET A 127 13.70 8.60 -3.07
CA MET A 127 13.70 9.41 -1.85
C MET A 127 13.15 8.64 -0.65
N ASN A 128 12.01 8.00 -0.81
CA ASN A 128 11.42 7.17 0.25
C ASN A 128 12.29 5.92 0.52
N GLY A 129 12.87 5.31 -0.50
CA GLY A 129 13.77 4.16 -0.36
C GLY A 129 15.03 4.48 0.42
N VAL A 130 15.65 5.63 0.19
CA VAL A 130 16.82 6.10 0.96
C VAL A 130 16.45 6.34 2.41
N ALA A 131 15.31 7.02 2.66
CA ALA A 131 14.81 7.23 4.02
C ALA A 131 14.51 5.91 4.73
N ALA A 132 13.83 4.98 4.06
CA ALA A 132 13.54 3.65 4.60
C ALA A 132 14.82 2.86 4.90
N ALA A 133 15.82 2.90 4.03
CA ALA A 133 17.11 2.23 4.24
C ALA A 133 17.85 2.81 5.46
N TYR A 134 17.85 4.13 5.62
CA TYR A 134 18.42 4.78 6.80
C TYR A 134 17.71 4.36 8.09
N LEU A 135 16.37 4.44 8.11
CA LEU A 135 15.55 4.05 9.26
C LEU A 135 15.73 2.56 9.60
N TRP A 136 15.77 1.70 8.59
CA TRP A 136 16.00 0.26 8.76
C TRP A 136 17.37 -0.03 9.39
N ASN A 137 18.44 0.61 8.90
CA ASN A 137 19.77 0.45 9.44
C ASN A 137 19.84 0.92 10.90
N THR A 138 19.20 2.05 11.21
CA THR A 138 19.13 2.58 12.58
C THR A 138 18.33 1.67 13.51
N LEU A 139 17.18 1.15 13.04
CA LEU A 139 16.38 0.19 13.78
C LEU A 139 17.16 -1.11 14.02
N ARG A 140 17.84 -1.63 13.00
CA ARG A 140 18.67 -2.84 13.12
C ARG A 140 19.80 -2.65 14.12
N ALA A 141 20.50 -1.54 14.07
CA ALA A 141 21.56 -1.22 15.04
C ALA A 141 21.00 -1.10 16.47
N SER A 142 19.85 -0.44 16.64
CA SER A 142 19.14 -0.36 17.92
C SER A 142 18.74 -1.76 18.41
N TRP A 143 18.18 -2.59 17.57
CA TRP A 143 17.74 -3.96 17.89
C TRP A 143 18.87 -4.83 18.45
N LEU A 144 20.07 -4.72 17.91
CA LEU A 144 21.22 -5.51 18.36
C LEU A 144 21.67 -5.13 19.78
N ASN A 145 21.44 -3.90 20.20
CA ASN A 145 21.86 -3.33 21.48
C ASN A 145 20.76 -3.38 22.56
N LEU A 146 19.54 -3.82 22.22
CA LEU A 146 18.43 -3.89 23.19
C LEU A 146 18.68 -4.99 24.23
N THR A 147 18.59 -4.61 25.50
CA THR A 147 18.62 -5.53 26.66
C THR A 147 17.28 -6.23 26.82
N ASP A 148 16.18 -5.51 26.60
CA ASP A 148 14.82 -6.04 26.56
C ASP A 148 14.19 -5.75 25.19
N ARG A 149 13.60 -6.77 24.58
CA ARG A 149 13.04 -6.71 23.22
C ARG A 149 11.52 -6.84 23.18
N GLU A 150 10.87 -7.01 24.32
CA GLU A 150 9.44 -7.34 24.36
C GLU A 150 8.58 -6.27 23.66
N ASN A 151 8.74 -5.00 24.04
CA ASN A 151 8.02 -3.88 23.43
C ASN A 151 8.24 -3.74 21.93
N PHE A 152 9.49 -3.93 21.48
CA PHE A 152 9.82 -3.89 20.06
C PHE A 152 9.28 -5.12 19.29
N ALA A 153 9.21 -6.28 19.95
CA ALA A 153 8.66 -7.50 19.35
C ALA A 153 7.17 -7.36 19.07
N ASP A 154 6.40 -6.77 19.99
CA ASP A 154 4.97 -6.55 19.83
C ASP A 154 4.66 -5.58 18.68
N VAL A 155 5.36 -4.45 18.61
CA VAL A 155 5.19 -3.48 17.53
C VAL A 155 5.65 -4.06 16.18
N ARG A 156 6.75 -4.84 16.16
CA ARG A 156 7.22 -5.57 14.97
C ARG A 156 6.17 -6.56 14.47
N ARG A 157 5.49 -7.25 15.40
CA ARG A 157 4.41 -8.18 15.09
C ARG A 157 3.26 -7.46 14.40
N LEU A 158 2.80 -6.35 14.97
CA LEU A 158 1.76 -5.50 14.36
C LEU A 158 2.18 -5.03 12.97
N TYR A 159 3.40 -4.54 12.80
CA TYR A 159 3.95 -4.09 11.52
C TYR A 159 3.90 -5.20 10.46
N ARG A 160 4.27 -6.45 10.80
CA ARG A 160 4.20 -7.60 9.89
C ARG A 160 2.75 -7.87 9.43
N TYR A 161 1.79 -7.82 10.36
CA TYR A 161 0.38 -8.03 10.02
C TYR A 161 -0.20 -6.89 9.17
N VAL A 162 0.21 -5.66 9.39
CA VAL A 162 -0.18 -4.53 8.52
C VAL A 162 0.27 -4.78 7.08
N TRP A 163 1.52 -5.21 6.89
CA TRP A 163 2.04 -5.55 5.56
C TRP A 163 1.35 -6.78 4.95
N LEU A 164 1.04 -7.78 5.75
CA LEU A 164 0.30 -8.95 5.32
C LEU A 164 -1.07 -8.57 4.76
N VAL A 165 -1.83 -7.77 5.53
CA VAL A 165 -3.16 -7.29 5.11
C VAL A 165 -3.07 -6.39 3.89
N TYR A 166 -2.09 -5.48 3.85
CA TYR A 166 -1.86 -4.61 2.71
C TYR A 166 -1.59 -5.40 1.41
N GLY A 167 -0.68 -6.37 1.45
CA GLY A 167 -0.40 -7.24 0.31
C GLY A 167 -1.59 -8.11 -0.08
N LEU A 168 -2.32 -8.65 0.90
CA LEU A 168 -3.54 -9.43 0.66
C LEU A 168 -4.62 -8.62 -0.04
N LEU A 169 -4.85 -7.37 0.40
CA LEU A 169 -5.82 -6.48 -0.25
C LEU A 169 -5.44 -6.20 -1.71
N MET A 170 -4.16 -5.97 -2.00
CA MET A 170 -3.71 -5.81 -3.39
C MET A 170 -4.00 -7.07 -4.22
N VAL A 171 -3.75 -8.26 -3.67
CA VAL A 171 -4.04 -9.54 -4.36
C VAL A 171 -5.53 -9.72 -4.58
N VAL A 172 -6.36 -9.48 -3.57
CA VAL A 172 -7.83 -9.61 -3.66
C VAL A 172 -8.40 -8.66 -4.70
N PHE A 173 -8.02 -7.38 -4.65
CA PHE A 173 -8.49 -6.40 -5.64
C PHE A 173 -7.94 -6.66 -7.04
N GLY A 174 -6.69 -7.13 -7.14
CA GLY A 174 -6.11 -7.52 -8.42
C GLY A 174 -6.84 -8.71 -9.04
N ALA A 175 -7.07 -9.76 -8.25
CA ALA A 175 -7.83 -10.94 -8.68
C ALA A 175 -9.27 -10.57 -9.05
N GLN A 176 -9.92 -9.73 -8.25
CA GLN A 176 -11.26 -9.23 -8.51
C GLN A 176 -11.36 -8.51 -9.86
N GLN A 177 -10.41 -7.65 -10.22
CA GLN A 177 -10.44 -6.95 -11.50
C GLN A 177 -10.22 -7.89 -12.67
N VAL A 178 -9.28 -8.84 -12.57
CA VAL A 178 -9.03 -9.85 -13.60
C VAL A 178 -10.25 -10.75 -13.78
N LEU A 179 -10.84 -11.26 -12.70
CA LEU A 179 -12.04 -12.09 -12.76
C LEU A 179 -13.23 -11.31 -13.35
N ARG A 180 -13.43 -10.07 -12.95
CA ARG A 180 -14.48 -9.23 -13.50
C ARG A 180 -14.33 -9.06 -15.01
N PHE A 181 -13.13 -8.86 -15.52
CA PHE A 181 -12.87 -8.81 -16.94
C PHE A 181 -13.26 -10.13 -17.64
N LEU A 182 -12.93 -11.28 -17.05
CA LEU A 182 -13.28 -12.59 -17.62
C LEU A 182 -14.80 -12.79 -17.80
N PHE A 183 -15.62 -12.27 -16.89
CA PHE A 183 -17.08 -12.30 -17.02
C PHE A 183 -17.61 -11.37 -18.11
N PHE A 184 -16.85 -10.35 -18.52
CA PHE A 184 -17.21 -9.41 -19.57
C PHE A 184 -16.64 -9.78 -20.95
N ILE A 185 -15.85 -10.86 -21.09
CA ILE A 185 -15.29 -11.28 -22.39
C ILE A 185 -16.34 -11.39 -23.51
N PRO A 186 -17.57 -11.90 -23.30
CA PRO A 186 -18.57 -11.98 -24.36
C PRO A 186 -18.95 -10.60 -24.95
N GLU A 187 -18.74 -9.55 -24.22
CA GLU A 187 -19.04 -8.16 -24.57
C GLU A 187 -17.78 -7.33 -24.86
N ALA A 188 -16.62 -7.97 -25.01
CA ALA A 188 -15.33 -7.29 -25.21
C ALA A 188 -15.30 -6.38 -26.45
N THR A 189 -16.17 -6.62 -27.44
CA THR A 189 -16.37 -5.73 -28.58
C THR A 189 -17.13 -4.44 -28.23
N ILE A 190 -17.90 -4.44 -27.15
CA ILE A 190 -18.72 -3.31 -26.69
C ILE A 190 -18.01 -2.53 -25.59
N LEU A 191 -17.16 -3.19 -24.79
CA LEU A 191 -16.49 -2.63 -23.63
C LEU A 191 -15.34 -1.65 -23.96
N GLY A 192 -14.88 -1.59 -25.21
CA GLY A 192 -13.84 -0.65 -25.62
C GLY A 192 -12.60 -0.66 -24.69
N ALA A 193 -12.14 0.52 -24.31
CA ALA A 193 -10.96 0.70 -23.43
C ALA A 193 -11.18 0.16 -22.00
N SER A 194 -12.37 0.35 -21.43
CA SER A 194 -12.67 0.07 -20.01
C SER A 194 -12.41 -1.38 -19.58
N GLY A 195 -12.67 -2.36 -20.42
CA GLY A 195 -12.40 -3.77 -20.10
C GLY A 195 -10.91 -4.08 -20.05
N ARG A 196 -10.12 -3.48 -20.95
CA ARG A 196 -8.66 -3.66 -20.99
C ARG A 196 -7.98 -3.02 -19.81
N GLU A 197 -8.48 -1.87 -19.35
CA GLU A 197 -8.01 -1.18 -18.14
C GLU A 197 -8.12 -2.08 -16.92
N MET A 198 -9.28 -2.71 -16.73
CA MET A 198 -9.49 -3.60 -15.58
C MET A 198 -8.46 -4.72 -15.50
N VAL A 199 -8.18 -5.40 -16.62
CA VAL A 199 -7.23 -6.53 -16.61
C VAL A 199 -5.81 -6.04 -16.37
N ILE A 200 -5.42 -4.90 -16.94
CA ILE A 200 -4.09 -4.31 -16.76
C ILE A 200 -3.88 -3.92 -15.31
N ASN A 201 -4.80 -3.14 -14.75
CA ASN A 201 -4.76 -2.72 -13.36
C ASN A 201 -4.77 -3.93 -12.41
N GLY A 202 -5.56 -4.95 -12.73
CA GLY A 202 -5.60 -6.21 -11.98
C GLY A 202 -4.28 -6.96 -12.02
N ILE A 203 -3.65 -7.09 -13.19
CA ILE A 203 -2.35 -7.74 -13.36
C ILE A 203 -1.26 -6.95 -12.64
N ALA A 204 -1.25 -5.61 -12.73
CA ALA A 204 -0.30 -4.77 -12.03
C ALA A 204 -0.39 -4.94 -10.50
N LEU A 205 -1.61 -4.95 -9.97
CA LEU A 205 -1.87 -5.23 -8.55
C LEU A 205 -1.39 -6.62 -8.12
N LEU A 206 -1.61 -7.65 -8.93
CA LEU A 206 -1.16 -9.01 -8.64
C LEU A 206 0.36 -9.12 -8.70
N LEU A 207 1.01 -8.51 -9.70
CA LEU A 207 2.48 -8.55 -9.84
C LEU A 207 3.21 -7.89 -8.67
N VAL A 208 2.65 -6.85 -8.08
CA VAL A 208 3.24 -6.17 -6.92
C VAL A 208 2.71 -6.77 -5.61
N GLY A 209 1.40 -6.98 -5.51
CA GLY A 209 0.76 -7.44 -4.29
C GLY A 209 1.11 -8.88 -3.91
N ALA A 210 1.20 -9.80 -4.89
CA ALA A 210 1.49 -11.19 -4.58
C ALA A 210 2.89 -11.40 -3.98
N PRO A 211 3.99 -10.82 -4.51
CA PRO A 211 5.29 -10.89 -3.85
C PRO A 211 5.29 -10.29 -2.44
N VAL A 212 4.64 -9.13 -2.23
CA VAL A 212 4.54 -8.50 -0.91
C VAL A 212 3.78 -9.42 0.05
N TRP A 213 2.63 -9.94 -0.38
CA TRP A 213 1.82 -10.85 0.44
C TRP A 213 2.53 -12.14 0.75
N LEU A 214 3.14 -12.82 -0.24
CA LEU A 214 3.84 -14.08 -0.04
C LEU A 214 5.06 -13.94 0.87
N TYR A 215 5.82 -12.86 0.70
CA TYR A 215 6.97 -12.57 1.56
C TYR A 215 6.54 -12.34 3.01
N THR A 216 5.53 -11.51 3.22
CA THR A 216 5.04 -11.19 4.57
C THR A 216 4.33 -12.39 5.21
N TRP A 217 3.55 -13.15 4.43
CA TRP A 217 2.96 -14.41 4.87
C TRP A 217 4.02 -15.39 5.35
N LYS A 218 5.04 -15.64 4.52
CA LYS A 218 6.17 -16.51 4.90
C LYS A 218 6.84 -16.01 6.17
N THR A 219 7.14 -14.73 6.28
CA THR A 219 7.76 -14.12 7.46
C THR A 219 6.91 -14.31 8.71
N CYS A 220 5.58 -14.21 8.60
CA CYS A 220 4.66 -14.48 9.72
C CYS A 220 4.64 -15.97 10.07
N GLN A 221 4.67 -16.86 9.07
CA GLN A 221 4.69 -18.31 9.32
C GLN A 221 6.01 -18.76 9.97
N ASP A 222 7.14 -18.27 9.47
CA ASP A 222 8.46 -18.60 10.04
C ASP A 222 8.58 -18.14 11.51
N ALA A 223 7.92 -17.02 11.87
CA ALA A 223 7.87 -16.52 13.24
C ALA A 223 7.10 -17.46 14.20
N LEU A 224 6.19 -18.29 13.71
CA LEU A 224 5.40 -19.22 14.56
C LEU A 224 6.25 -20.32 15.21
N ALA A 225 7.51 -20.48 14.80
CA ALA A 225 8.46 -21.34 15.49
C ALA A 225 8.73 -20.89 16.94
N GLU A 226 8.50 -19.59 17.24
CA GLU A 226 8.58 -19.06 18.61
C GLU A 226 7.23 -19.25 19.35
N PRO A 227 7.17 -19.91 20.54
CA PRO A 227 5.93 -20.17 21.25
C PRO A 227 5.14 -18.89 21.60
N LEU A 228 5.81 -17.79 21.91
CA LEU A 228 5.22 -16.49 22.23
C LEU A 228 4.52 -15.88 21.01
N GLU A 229 5.04 -16.09 19.82
CA GLU A 229 4.41 -15.64 18.56
C GLU A 229 3.17 -16.50 18.24
N ALA A 230 3.24 -17.80 18.47
CA ALA A 230 2.12 -18.72 18.22
C ALA A 230 0.91 -18.43 19.11
N ALA A 231 1.14 -18.04 20.38
CA ALA A 231 0.11 -17.74 21.37
C ALA A 231 -0.39 -16.28 21.33
N SER A 232 0.04 -15.47 20.38
CA SER A 232 -0.27 -14.04 20.34
C SER A 232 -1.75 -13.75 20.09
N ASN A 233 -2.36 -12.96 20.98
CA ASN A 233 -3.74 -12.46 20.83
C ASN A 233 -3.90 -11.58 19.58
N LEU A 234 -2.88 -10.84 19.19
CA LEU A 234 -2.89 -10.03 17.98
C LEU A 234 -3.07 -10.90 16.73
N ARG A 235 -2.36 -12.05 16.66
CA ARG A 235 -2.52 -13.02 15.58
C ARG A 235 -3.96 -13.51 15.50
N LEU A 236 -4.52 -13.96 16.62
CA LEU A 236 -5.90 -14.41 16.66
C LEU A 236 -6.87 -13.32 16.20
N GLY A 237 -6.70 -12.09 16.70
CA GLY A 237 -7.52 -10.95 16.30
C GLY A 237 -7.47 -10.68 14.78
N VAL A 238 -6.28 -10.69 14.18
CA VAL A 238 -6.13 -10.49 12.72
C VAL A 238 -6.77 -11.64 11.94
N LEU A 239 -6.56 -12.90 12.34
CA LEU A 239 -7.16 -14.05 11.66
C LEU A 239 -8.69 -14.03 11.76
N TYR A 240 -9.26 -13.70 12.92
CA TYR A 240 -10.72 -13.55 13.07
C TYR A 240 -11.26 -12.39 12.23
N LEU A 241 -10.57 -11.25 12.21
CA LEU A 241 -10.98 -10.11 11.38
C LEU A 241 -10.99 -10.47 9.88
N LEU A 242 -9.93 -11.12 9.40
CA LEU A 242 -9.83 -11.55 8.00
C LEU A 242 -10.89 -12.61 7.66
N SER A 243 -11.07 -13.61 8.52
CA SER A 243 -12.08 -14.64 8.33
C SER A 243 -13.50 -14.05 8.35
N LEU A 244 -13.80 -13.18 9.31
CA LEU A 244 -15.12 -12.52 9.40
C LEU A 244 -15.37 -11.64 8.16
N SER A 245 -14.39 -10.84 7.75
CA SER A 245 -14.54 -10.00 6.56
C SER A 245 -14.75 -10.84 5.29
N GLY A 246 -14.01 -11.94 5.14
CA GLY A 246 -14.21 -12.88 4.04
C GLY A 246 -15.62 -13.48 4.02
N VAL A 247 -16.10 -13.98 5.17
CA VAL A 247 -17.46 -14.52 5.30
C VAL A 247 -18.52 -13.48 4.96
N VAL A 248 -18.38 -12.25 5.47
CA VAL A 248 -19.34 -11.15 5.19
C VAL A 248 -19.38 -10.84 3.69
N VAL A 249 -18.23 -10.73 3.05
CA VAL A 249 -18.15 -10.43 1.60
C VAL A 249 -18.75 -11.59 0.77
N VAL A 250 -18.42 -12.83 1.09
CA VAL A 250 -18.97 -14.00 0.39
C VAL A 250 -20.49 -14.07 0.56
N LEU A 251 -21.02 -13.88 1.77
CA LEU A 251 -22.47 -13.86 2.01
C LEU A 251 -23.17 -12.72 1.29
N ALA A 252 -22.61 -11.51 1.32
CA ALA A 252 -23.14 -10.37 0.60
C ALA A 252 -23.15 -10.62 -0.91
N SER A 253 -22.06 -11.16 -1.46
CA SER A 253 -21.94 -11.53 -2.87
C SER A 253 -22.95 -12.59 -3.28
N ALA A 254 -23.10 -13.64 -2.48
CA ALA A 254 -24.10 -14.69 -2.70
C ALA A 254 -25.54 -14.13 -2.63
N GLY A 255 -25.81 -13.22 -1.69
CA GLY A 255 -27.12 -12.55 -1.57
C GLY A 255 -27.50 -11.78 -2.83
N VAL A 256 -26.57 -11.00 -3.39
CA VAL A 256 -26.81 -10.25 -4.63
C VAL A 256 -27.05 -11.21 -5.82
N VAL A 257 -26.25 -12.27 -5.94
CA VAL A 257 -26.44 -13.27 -7.00
C VAL A 257 -27.82 -13.94 -6.88
N LEU A 258 -28.22 -14.34 -5.67
CA LEU A 258 -29.53 -14.94 -5.41
C LEU A 258 -30.67 -13.96 -5.71
N ASP A 259 -30.57 -12.69 -5.34
CA ASP A 259 -31.58 -11.68 -5.68
C ASP A 259 -31.81 -11.60 -7.19
N VAL A 260 -30.72 -11.52 -7.98
CA VAL A 260 -30.81 -11.49 -9.44
C VAL A 260 -31.45 -12.78 -10.01
N LEU A 261 -31.08 -13.95 -9.48
CA LEU A 261 -31.67 -15.23 -9.89
C LEU A 261 -33.17 -15.31 -9.55
N PHE A 262 -33.59 -14.83 -8.37
CA PHE A 262 -35.01 -14.80 -8.01
C PHE A 262 -35.82 -13.85 -8.89
N ARG A 263 -35.29 -12.69 -9.25
CA ARG A 263 -35.95 -11.77 -10.20
C ARG A 263 -36.18 -12.43 -11.56
N LEU A 264 -35.15 -13.10 -12.08
CA LEU A 264 -35.29 -13.89 -13.32
C LEU A 264 -36.37 -14.96 -13.19
N PHE A 265 -36.39 -15.73 -12.10
CA PHE A 265 -37.36 -16.77 -11.84
C PHE A 265 -38.80 -16.20 -11.72
N LEU A 266 -38.95 -15.00 -11.17
CA LEU A 266 -40.24 -14.32 -11.05
C LEU A 266 -40.73 -13.67 -12.38
N GLY A 267 -39.98 -13.84 -13.47
CA GLY A 267 -40.39 -13.39 -14.79
C GLY A 267 -39.90 -12.01 -15.18
N GLU A 268 -38.95 -11.43 -14.44
CA GLU A 268 -38.27 -10.21 -14.85
C GLU A 268 -37.35 -10.53 -16.05
N THR A 269 -37.63 -9.93 -17.21
CA THR A 269 -36.78 -10.07 -18.39
C THR A 269 -35.56 -9.18 -18.28
N VAL A 270 -34.48 -9.71 -17.71
CA VAL A 270 -33.20 -9.02 -17.66
C VAL A 270 -32.39 -9.41 -18.88
N GLY A 271 -32.00 -8.45 -19.72
CA GLY A 271 -31.07 -8.71 -20.82
C GLY A 271 -29.75 -9.27 -20.30
N LEU A 272 -29.10 -10.12 -21.10
CA LEU A 272 -27.83 -10.79 -20.74
C LEU A 272 -26.79 -9.78 -20.23
N GLU A 273 -26.68 -8.62 -20.84
CA GLU A 273 -25.78 -7.55 -20.48
C GLU A 273 -26.00 -7.06 -19.03
N ARG A 274 -27.24 -6.73 -18.69
CA ARG A 274 -27.59 -6.28 -17.32
C ARG A 274 -27.37 -7.39 -16.30
N PHE A 275 -27.70 -8.64 -16.67
CA PHE A 275 -27.43 -9.79 -15.82
C PHE A 275 -25.94 -9.91 -15.50
N LEU A 276 -25.08 -9.92 -16.53
CA LEU A 276 -23.62 -9.99 -16.35
C LEU A 276 -23.08 -8.81 -15.55
N GLN A 277 -23.57 -7.59 -15.80
CA GLN A 277 -23.16 -6.42 -15.01
C GLN A 277 -23.51 -6.55 -13.53
N GLN A 278 -24.71 -7.03 -13.21
CA GLN A 278 -25.15 -7.18 -11.81
C GLN A 278 -24.40 -8.26 -11.05
N VAL A 279 -24.10 -9.40 -11.69
CA VAL A 279 -23.44 -10.55 -11.04
C VAL A 279 -21.92 -10.51 -11.09
N SER A 280 -21.32 -9.79 -12.03
CA SER A 280 -19.85 -9.78 -12.25
C SER A 280 -19.07 -9.27 -11.02
N THR A 281 -19.52 -8.17 -10.42
CA THR A 281 -18.86 -7.60 -9.24
C THR A 281 -18.95 -8.52 -8.02
N PRO A 282 -20.14 -9.00 -7.61
CA PRO A 282 -20.23 -9.89 -6.46
C PRO A 282 -19.51 -11.23 -6.68
N ILE A 283 -19.59 -11.83 -7.87
CA ILE A 283 -18.90 -13.09 -8.15
C ILE A 283 -17.38 -12.88 -8.15
N SER A 284 -16.88 -11.84 -8.82
CA SER A 284 -15.45 -11.57 -8.90
C SER A 284 -14.83 -11.18 -7.55
N LEU A 285 -15.61 -10.67 -6.60
CA LEU A 285 -15.16 -10.35 -5.25
C LEU A 285 -15.29 -11.56 -4.31
N GLY A 286 -16.33 -12.36 -4.45
CA GLY A 286 -16.58 -13.52 -3.59
C GLY A 286 -15.67 -14.74 -3.87
N ILE A 287 -15.14 -14.89 -5.11
CA ILE A 287 -14.26 -16.03 -5.45
C ILE A 287 -12.88 -15.95 -4.79
N PRO A 288 -12.18 -14.78 -4.74
CA PRO A 288 -10.83 -14.69 -4.17
C PRO A 288 -10.81 -14.78 -2.63
N LEU A 289 -11.94 -14.62 -1.96
CA LEU A 289 -12.07 -14.61 -0.51
C LEU A 289 -12.59 -15.93 0.05
#